data_a8ff50824dd6bd5bdfef6e78b60a8009
#
_entry.id   a8ff50824dd6bd5bdfef6e78b60a8009
#
_cell.length_a   1.000
_cell.length_b   1.000
_cell.length_c   1.000
_cell.angle_alpha   90.00
_cell.angle_beta   90.00
_cell.angle_gamma   90.00
#
_symmetry.space_group_name_H-M   'P 1'
#
loop_
_entity.id
_entity.type
_entity.pdbx_description
1 polymer ?
#
loop_
_entity_poly.entity_id
_entity_poly.type
_entity_poly.pdbx_seq_one_letter_code
_entity_poly.pdbx_strand_id
1 'polypeptide(L)'
;HNSDRRQRQMCIRDSLYAGSTDLVCLHNGHETIVDFKQANRPKKKEWIEDYYLQIAAYAMAHDYVHQSRIEQGVIMVCTPDLYYQEFVVSGAELRQYKHKFLKRLDMYHELKFDEKEQYNSEKENEEYLKELQEKL
;
A
#
# COMPACT_ATOMS: atom_id res chain seq x y z
N HIS A 1 -1.58 -28.79 11.57
CA HIS A 1 -1.21 -28.29 10.26
C HIS A 1 -0.98 -26.79 10.36
N ASN A 2 0.28 -26.42 10.54
CA ASN A 2 0.74 -25.04 10.45
C ASN A 2 0.70 -24.68 8.97
N SER A 3 -0.39 -24.09 8.51
CA SER A 3 -0.39 -23.43 7.21
C SER A 3 0.42 -22.14 7.39
N ASP A 4 1.67 -22.25 7.04
CA ASP A 4 2.62 -21.14 6.97
C ASP A 4 2.10 -20.15 5.90
N ARG A 5 1.17 -19.29 6.30
CA ARG A 5 0.74 -18.14 5.52
C ARG A 5 1.88 -17.15 5.56
N ARG A 6 2.92 -17.42 4.77
CA ARG A 6 3.95 -16.44 4.53
C ARG A 6 3.34 -15.28 3.79
N GLN A 7 2.88 -14.29 4.53
CA GLN A 7 2.63 -12.97 3.98
C GLN A 7 3.91 -12.58 3.24
N ARG A 8 3.80 -12.38 1.93
CA ARG A 8 4.94 -11.96 1.13
C ARG A 8 5.19 -10.49 1.40
N GLN A 9 6.13 -10.20 2.27
CA GLN A 9 6.60 -8.85 2.51
C GLN A 9 7.38 -8.38 1.28
N MET A 10 6.99 -7.22 0.77
CA MET A 10 7.60 -6.63 -0.40
C MET A 10 8.08 -5.22 -0.07
N CYS A 11 9.36 -4.96 -0.33
CA CYS A 11 9.94 -3.61 -0.30
C CYS A 11 10.28 -3.21 -1.73
N ILE A 12 9.83 -2.04 -2.15
CA ILE A 12 10.20 -1.49 -3.44
C ILE A 12 11.34 -0.49 -3.27
N ARG A 13 12.21 -0.51 -4.29
CA ARG A 13 13.27 0.43 -4.63
C ARG A 13 13.44 1.58 -3.64
N ASP A 14 14.58 1.60 -2.93
CA ASP A 14 14.97 2.64 -1.97
C ASP A 14 13.99 2.81 -0.80
N SER A 15 13.25 1.74 -0.45
CA SER A 15 12.30 1.72 0.68
C SER A 15 11.17 2.77 0.55
N LEU A 16 10.72 3.10 -0.66
CA LEU A 16 9.66 4.07 -0.90
C LEU A 16 8.36 3.67 -0.23
N TYR A 17 8.04 2.39 -0.25
CA TYR A 17 6.96 1.79 0.52
C TYR A 17 7.17 0.29 0.70
N ALA A 18 6.51 -0.27 1.70
CA ALA A 18 6.50 -1.69 1.98
C ALA A 18 5.07 -2.17 2.28
N GLY A 19 4.83 -3.44 2.06
CA GLY A 19 3.55 -4.06 2.34
C GLY A 19 3.63 -5.58 2.25
N SER A 20 2.55 -6.23 2.63
CA SER A 20 2.39 -7.67 2.48
C SER A 20 1.06 -7.96 1.82
N THR A 21 1.09 -8.88 0.86
CA THR A 21 -0.11 -9.36 0.18
C THR A 21 -0.55 -10.70 0.78
N ASP A 22 -1.86 -10.92 0.83
CA ASP A 22 -2.42 -12.16 1.37
C ASP A 22 -2.12 -13.35 0.46
N LEU A 23 -2.30 -13.17 -0.85
CA LEU A 23 -2.12 -14.24 -1.81
C LEU A 23 -1.71 -13.71 -3.18
N VAL A 24 -0.78 -14.42 -3.82
CA VAL A 24 -0.47 -14.29 -5.24
C VAL A 24 -0.73 -15.63 -5.91
N CYS A 25 -1.53 -15.66 -6.94
CA CYS A 25 -1.93 -16.89 -7.61
C CYS A 25 -2.29 -16.68 -9.08
N LEU A 26 -2.55 -17.77 -9.77
CA LEU A 26 -3.27 -17.76 -11.04
C LEU A 26 -4.77 -17.84 -10.76
N HIS A 27 -5.49 -16.82 -11.17
CA HIS A 27 -6.96 -16.77 -11.06
C HIS A 27 -7.54 -16.59 -12.47
N ASN A 28 -8.32 -17.57 -12.90
CA ASN A 28 -8.82 -17.65 -14.27
C ASN A 28 -7.72 -17.48 -15.36
N GLY A 29 -6.54 -18.05 -15.10
CA GLY A 29 -5.41 -18.02 -16.04
C GLY A 29 -4.58 -16.73 -16.02
N HIS A 30 -4.86 -15.79 -15.12
CA HIS A 30 -4.13 -14.53 -14.97
C HIS A 30 -3.34 -14.49 -13.66
N GLU A 31 -2.12 -13.95 -13.71
CA GLU A 31 -1.35 -13.64 -12.51
C GLU A 31 -2.06 -12.56 -11.69
N THR A 32 -2.43 -12.91 -10.47
CA THR A 32 -3.39 -12.15 -9.66
C THR A 32 -2.87 -11.92 -8.25
N ILE A 33 -3.04 -10.70 -7.76
CA ILE A 33 -2.99 -10.38 -6.33
C ILE A 33 -4.39 -10.54 -5.75
N VAL A 34 -4.51 -11.33 -4.70
CA VAL A 34 -5.76 -11.51 -3.96
C VAL A 34 -5.62 -10.91 -2.58
N ASP A 35 -6.62 -10.15 -2.17
CA ASP A 35 -6.70 -9.56 -0.85
C ASP A 35 -8.03 -9.96 -0.20
N PHE A 36 -7.95 -10.51 1.02
CA PHE A 36 -9.11 -10.96 1.78
C PHE A 36 -9.53 -9.88 2.77
N LYS A 37 -10.80 -9.52 2.72
CA LYS A 37 -11.38 -8.53 3.63
C LYS A 37 -12.58 -9.11 4.38
N GLN A 38 -12.67 -8.77 5.65
CA GLN A 38 -13.89 -8.94 6.44
C GLN A 38 -14.65 -7.63 6.51
N ALA A 39 -15.96 -7.69 6.41
CA ALA A 39 -16.85 -6.54 6.54
C ALA A 39 -18.10 -6.94 7.31
N ASN A 40 -18.68 -6.03 8.07
CA ASN A 40 -19.94 -6.29 8.79
C ASN A 40 -21.13 -6.28 7.85
N ARG A 41 -21.00 -5.59 6.71
CA ARG A 41 -22.04 -5.44 5.69
C ARG A 41 -21.45 -5.55 4.30
N PRO A 42 -22.24 -5.92 3.28
CA PRO A 42 -21.83 -5.88 1.89
C PRO A 42 -21.28 -4.51 1.49
N LYS A 43 -20.25 -4.52 0.63
CA LYS A 43 -19.60 -3.32 0.12
C LYS A 43 -20.11 -2.97 -1.27
N LYS A 44 -20.06 -1.67 -1.61
CA LYS A 44 -20.21 -1.19 -2.98
C LYS A 44 -18.84 -0.87 -3.56
N LYS A 45 -18.71 -1.01 -4.87
CA LYS A 45 -17.45 -0.76 -5.57
C LYS A 45 -16.87 0.63 -5.30
N GLU A 46 -17.72 1.65 -5.28
CA GLU A 46 -17.33 3.03 -5.05
C GLU A 46 -16.86 3.33 -3.61
N TRP A 47 -17.09 2.42 -2.66
CA TRP A 47 -16.69 2.59 -1.26
C TRP A 47 -15.32 1.99 -0.93
N ILE A 48 -14.75 1.23 -1.86
CA ILE A 48 -13.55 0.44 -1.62
C ILE A 48 -12.36 0.89 -2.48
N GLU A 49 -12.31 2.17 -2.84
CA GLU A 49 -11.19 2.72 -3.62
C GLU A 49 -9.84 2.44 -2.95
N ASP A 50 -9.77 2.54 -1.62
CA ASP A 50 -8.53 2.28 -0.89
C ASP A 50 -8.07 0.83 -1.00
N TYR A 51 -8.98 -0.12 -1.14
CA TYR A 51 -8.63 -1.52 -1.40
C TYR A 51 -8.01 -1.69 -2.80
N TYR A 52 -8.54 -1.01 -3.80
CA TYR A 52 -7.97 -1.02 -5.14
C TYR A 52 -6.59 -0.36 -5.21
N LEU A 53 -6.38 0.71 -4.47
CA LEU A 53 -5.08 1.35 -4.34
C LEU A 53 -4.06 0.43 -3.66
N GLN A 54 -4.48 -0.32 -2.65
CA GLN A 54 -3.66 -1.32 -1.98
C GLN A 54 -3.26 -2.46 -2.95
N ILE A 55 -4.21 -2.98 -3.71
CA ILE A 55 -3.95 -3.97 -4.77
C ILE A 55 -2.95 -3.44 -5.79
N ALA A 56 -3.13 -2.22 -6.26
CA ALA A 56 -2.24 -1.60 -7.24
C ALA A 56 -0.81 -1.46 -6.70
N ALA A 57 -0.67 -1.04 -5.44
CA ALA A 57 0.61 -0.95 -4.76
C ALA A 57 1.30 -2.32 -4.68
N TYR A 58 0.57 -3.35 -4.28
CA TYR A 58 1.11 -4.72 -4.20
C TYR A 58 1.47 -5.30 -5.56
N ALA A 59 0.67 -5.05 -6.59
CA ALA A 59 0.96 -5.49 -7.95
C ALA A 59 2.28 -4.90 -8.46
N MET A 60 2.48 -3.60 -8.31
CA MET A 60 3.73 -2.93 -8.68
C MET A 60 4.92 -3.45 -7.88
N ALA A 61 4.75 -3.66 -6.57
CA ALA A 61 5.79 -4.19 -5.69
C ALA A 61 6.20 -5.60 -6.10
N HIS A 62 5.24 -6.46 -6.32
CA HIS A 62 5.48 -7.84 -6.72
C HIS A 62 6.18 -7.94 -8.07
N ASP A 63 5.73 -7.15 -9.06
CA ASP A 63 6.33 -7.12 -10.38
C ASP A 63 7.78 -6.65 -10.33
N TYR A 64 8.08 -5.66 -9.51
CA TYR A 64 9.44 -5.17 -9.33
C TYR A 64 10.37 -6.19 -8.67
N VAL A 65 9.92 -6.82 -7.59
CA VAL A 65 10.75 -7.76 -6.80
C VAL A 65 10.95 -9.09 -7.51
N HIS A 66 9.91 -9.60 -8.18
CA HIS A 66 9.89 -10.94 -8.76
C HIS A 66 9.95 -10.96 -10.30
N GLN A 67 10.05 -9.81 -10.96
CA GLN A 67 9.94 -9.66 -12.42
C GLN A 67 8.69 -10.38 -12.96
N SER A 68 7.62 -10.33 -12.19
CA SER A 68 6.31 -10.89 -12.57
C SER A 68 5.50 -9.89 -13.39
N ARG A 69 4.36 -10.33 -13.85
CA ARG A 69 3.40 -9.51 -14.59
C ARG A 69 2.02 -9.70 -14.00
N ILE A 70 1.73 -9.00 -12.94
CA ILE A 70 0.40 -9.01 -12.33
C ILE A 70 -0.59 -8.31 -13.26
N GLU A 71 -1.58 -9.05 -13.73
CA GLU A 71 -2.57 -8.60 -14.71
C GLU A 71 -3.87 -8.16 -14.07
N GLN A 72 -4.17 -8.67 -12.87
CA GLN A 72 -5.40 -8.35 -12.16
C GLN A 72 -5.23 -8.39 -10.65
N GLY A 73 -6.15 -7.73 -9.96
CA GLY A 73 -6.35 -7.87 -8.54
C GLY A 73 -7.76 -8.33 -8.22
N VAL A 74 -7.90 -9.08 -7.17
CA VAL A 74 -9.18 -9.58 -6.67
C VAL A 74 -9.30 -9.25 -5.18
N ILE A 75 -10.38 -8.61 -4.82
CA ILE A 75 -10.74 -8.32 -3.44
C ILE A 75 -11.91 -9.24 -3.07
N MET A 76 -11.68 -10.13 -2.12
CA MET A 76 -12.66 -11.08 -1.63
C MET A 76 -13.17 -10.60 -0.28
N VAL A 77 -14.44 -10.22 -0.22
CA VAL A 77 -15.09 -9.70 1.00
C VAL A 77 -16.06 -10.73 1.54
N CYS A 78 -15.95 -11.05 2.82
CA CYS A 78 -16.87 -11.93 3.52
C CYS A 78 -17.49 -11.22 4.72
N THR A 79 -18.79 -11.42 4.92
CA THR A 79 -19.53 -10.91 6.07
C THR A 79 -19.77 -12.03 7.11
N PRO A 80 -20.11 -11.70 8.38
CA PRO A 80 -20.35 -12.70 9.43
C PRO A 80 -21.50 -13.66 9.12
N ASP A 81 -22.48 -13.24 8.31
CA ASP A 81 -23.59 -14.06 7.83
C ASP A 81 -23.26 -14.87 6.57
N LEU A 82 -21.97 -15.02 6.27
CA LEU A 82 -21.44 -15.80 5.15
C LEU A 82 -21.82 -15.25 3.76
N TYR A 83 -22.15 -13.98 3.65
CA TYR A 83 -22.30 -13.32 2.37
C TYR A 83 -20.91 -13.02 1.78
N TYR A 84 -20.70 -13.43 0.54
CA TYR A 84 -19.44 -13.31 -0.18
C TYR A 84 -19.56 -12.35 -1.35
N GLN A 85 -18.58 -11.48 -1.49
CA GLN A 85 -18.45 -10.60 -2.66
C GLN A 85 -17.04 -10.72 -3.24
N GLU A 86 -16.97 -10.64 -4.55
CA GLU A 86 -15.73 -10.60 -5.29
C GLU A 86 -15.67 -9.34 -6.17
N PHE A 87 -14.60 -8.56 -6.01
CA PHE A 87 -14.33 -7.39 -6.82
C PHE A 87 -13.06 -7.62 -7.60
N VAL A 88 -13.15 -7.56 -8.92
CA VAL A 88 -12.03 -7.77 -9.83
C VAL A 88 -11.64 -6.44 -10.46
N VAL A 89 -10.34 -6.15 -10.46
CA VAL A 89 -9.75 -4.99 -11.14
C VAL A 89 -8.65 -5.44 -12.08
N SER A 90 -8.68 -4.99 -13.31
CA SER A 90 -7.71 -5.39 -14.34
C SER A 90 -7.54 -4.31 -15.41
N GLY A 91 -6.59 -4.51 -16.31
CA GLY A 91 -6.40 -3.69 -17.49
C GLY A 91 -6.24 -2.20 -17.22
N ALA A 92 -7.01 -1.37 -17.92
CA ALA A 92 -6.95 0.08 -17.82
C ALA A 92 -7.31 0.58 -16.41
N GLU A 93 -8.28 -0.05 -15.75
CA GLU A 93 -8.69 0.30 -14.40
C GLU A 93 -7.57 0.05 -13.39
N LEU A 94 -6.89 -1.09 -13.46
CA LEU A 94 -5.73 -1.38 -12.61
C LEU A 94 -4.61 -0.36 -12.84
N ARG A 95 -4.33 0.02 -14.08
CA ARG A 95 -3.35 1.05 -14.41
C ARG A 95 -3.71 2.41 -13.82
N GLN A 96 -4.99 2.79 -13.83
CA GLN A 96 -5.45 4.03 -13.19
C GLN A 96 -5.20 4.04 -11.69
N TYR A 97 -5.47 2.93 -11.00
CA TYR A 97 -5.17 2.82 -9.57
C TYR A 97 -3.67 2.82 -9.27
N LYS A 98 -2.84 2.22 -10.13
CA LYS A 98 -1.38 2.34 -10.03
C LYS A 98 -0.93 3.82 -10.08
N HIS A 99 -1.44 4.59 -11.04
CA HIS A 99 -1.13 6.02 -11.14
C HIS A 99 -1.63 6.82 -9.93
N LYS A 100 -2.85 6.57 -9.48
CA LYS A 100 -3.39 7.21 -8.28
C LYS A 100 -2.56 6.90 -7.03
N PHE A 101 -2.13 5.66 -6.87
CA PHE A 101 -1.28 5.27 -5.75
C PHE A 101 0.08 6.00 -5.78
N LEU A 102 0.75 6.03 -6.93
CA LEU A 102 2.02 6.73 -7.08
C LEU A 102 1.89 8.23 -6.75
N LYS A 103 0.82 8.85 -7.19
CA LYS A 103 0.54 10.26 -6.87
C LYS A 103 0.36 10.49 -5.36
N ARG A 104 -0.37 9.62 -4.66
CA ARG A 104 -0.50 9.68 -3.20
C ARG A 104 0.84 9.45 -2.50
N LEU A 105 1.65 8.55 -3.02
CA LEU A 105 2.98 8.26 -2.48
C LEU A 105 3.90 9.47 -2.59
N ASP A 106 3.93 10.15 -3.73
CA ASP A 106 4.69 11.37 -3.94
C ASP A 106 4.27 12.45 -2.95
N MET A 107 2.96 12.68 -2.80
CA MET A 107 2.43 13.65 -1.82
C MET A 107 2.84 13.31 -0.39
N TYR A 108 2.83 12.03 -0.03
CA TYR A 108 3.25 11.59 1.30
C TYR A 108 4.74 11.89 1.55
N HIS A 109 5.60 11.62 0.57
CA HIS A 109 7.03 11.89 0.70
C HIS A 109 7.35 13.38 0.75
N GLU A 110 6.64 14.21 -0.01
CA GLU A 110 6.75 15.67 0.08
C GLU A 110 6.42 16.16 1.48
N LEU A 111 5.27 15.76 2.04
CA LEU A 111 4.86 16.13 3.39
C LEU A 111 5.87 15.69 4.45
N LYS A 112 6.42 14.49 4.33
CA LYS A 112 7.44 13.96 5.26
C LYS A 112 8.78 14.69 5.14
N PHE A 113 9.13 15.16 3.96
CA PHE A 113 10.32 15.96 3.75
C PHE A 113 10.17 17.30 4.46
N ASP A 114 9.05 18.00 4.27
CA ASP A 114 8.75 19.28 4.92
C ASP A 114 8.74 19.16 6.45
N GLU A 115 8.09 18.13 7.00
CA GLU A 115 8.09 17.85 8.45
C GLU A 115 9.51 17.66 8.99
N LYS A 116 10.37 16.95 8.26
CA LYS A 116 11.75 16.70 8.67
C LYS A 116 12.62 17.95 8.61
N GLU A 117 12.46 18.79 7.59
CA GLU A 117 13.16 20.08 7.50
C GLU A 117 12.74 21.00 8.65
N GLN A 118 11.45 21.08 8.94
CA GLN A 118 10.96 21.88 10.07
C GLN A 118 11.52 21.38 11.40
N TYR A 119 11.50 20.07 11.66
CA TYR A 119 12.06 19.48 12.88
C TYR A 119 13.55 19.77 13.04
N ASN A 120 14.33 19.64 11.98
CA ASN A 120 15.77 19.93 12.01
C ASN A 120 16.04 21.40 12.30
N SER A 121 15.28 22.32 11.68
CA SER A 121 15.39 23.76 11.91
C SER A 121 15.06 24.16 13.36
N GLU A 122 14.02 23.56 13.93
CA GLU A 122 13.65 23.78 15.34
C GLU A 122 14.74 23.31 16.29
N LYS A 123 15.32 22.14 16.02
CA LYS A 123 16.39 21.58 16.83
C LYS A 123 17.67 22.41 16.78
N GLU A 124 18.07 22.88 15.60
CA GLU A 124 19.22 23.76 15.43
C GLU A 124 19.03 25.08 16.20
N ASN A 125 17.82 25.65 16.17
CA ASN A 125 17.49 26.84 16.93
C ASN A 125 17.55 26.62 18.46
N GLU A 126 17.09 25.47 18.95
CA GLU A 126 17.17 25.11 20.37
C GLU A 126 18.63 24.95 20.83
N GLU A 127 19.47 24.30 20.03
CA GLU A 127 20.90 24.14 20.33
C GLU A 127 21.61 25.49 20.37
N TYR A 128 21.32 26.37 19.41
CA TYR A 128 21.85 27.73 19.36
C TYR A 128 21.47 28.59 20.60
N LEU A 129 20.21 28.48 21.03
CA LEU A 129 19.74 29.17 22.23
C LEU A 129 20.41 28.67 23.53
N LYS A 130 20.66 27.38 23.62
CA LYS A 130 21.41 26.79 24.75
C LYS A 130 22.84 27.28 24.81
N GLU A 131 23.53 27.32 23.65
CA GLU A 131 24.90 27.84 23.56
C GLU A 131 24.99 29.32 23.97
N LEU A 132 23.99 30.14 23.61
CA LEU A 132 23.94 31.53 24.04
C LEU A 132 23.75 31.70 25.57
N GLN A 133 22.93 30.85 26.16
CA GLN A 133 22.71 30.84 27.62
C GLN A 133 23.96 30.43 28.41
N GLU A 134 24.74 29.52 27.91
CA GLU A 134 25.99 29.05 28.54
C GLU A 134 27.13 30.10 28.45
N LYS A 135 27.04 31.03 27.50
CA LYS A 135 28.03 32.11 27.33
C LYS A 135 27.72 33.39 28.12
N LEU A 136 26.55 33.44 28.75
CA LEU A 136 26.13 34.56 29.62
C LEU A 136 26.47 34.28 31.08
#